data_b3dd8ebd0164c284930a5c344cab5b9d
#
_entry.id   b3dd8ebd0164c284930a5c344cab5b9d
#
_cell.length_a   1.000
_cell.length_b   1.000
_cell.length_c   1.000
_cell.angle_alpha   90.00
_cell.angle_beta   90.00
_cell.angle_gamma   90.00
#
_symmetry.space_group_name_H-M   'P 1'
#
loop_
_entity.id
_entity.type
_entity.pdbx_description
1 polymer ?
#
loop_
_entity_poly.entity_id
_entity_poly.type
_entity_poly.pdbx_seq_one_letter_code
_entity_poly.pdbx_strand_id
1 'polypeptide(L)'
;MKKKLTAVMLLVALVLSIGLLTACNKGNNKGNGNDVTLTFAAPEGTPALAIARLITDNKSISGKNVNYKIVNPSNIAKEMQAGLSDLVIMPVNAGATLINKGADYKLVSVAVDGSLYLVGKSETATELTINEIRGKKIACIGQQGVPGLVFRYILKENNINIVDSPENVSENSVYVQYAGDGLQAKTAVENKSVDYAVVGEPAATTFKMKFGFNAQMDLQTEYKKVSGKETYPQAGIFVKSSLASDAAFMDALFTALKASKEWVKNNPQSVNDFMKANAYESAAFPAPSIAKCNVNAEKLTAEKKAEVLVFLKNLAPGENWDTVNLF
;
A
#
# COMPACT_ATOMS: atom_id res chain seq x y z
N MET A 1 9.58 68.88 21.54
CA MET A 1 11.00 69.14 21.14
C MET A 1 11.76 67.89 21.39
N LYS A 2 12.64 67.44 20.50
CA LYS A 2 13.51 66.23 20.56
C LYS A 2 12.85 64.92 20.20
N LYS A 3 12.60 64.68 18.92
CA LYS A 3 12.49 63.40 18.25
C LYS A 3 12.88 63.55 16.78
N LYS A 4 14.14 63.72 16.48
CA LYS A 4 14.70 63.71 15.11
C LYS A 4 16.20 63.50 15.24
N LEU A 5 16.66 62.27 15.53
CA LEU A 5 18.09 61.98 15.37
C LEU A 5 18.39 60.44 15.38
N THR A 6 17.50 59.59 14.94
CA THR A 6 17.79 58.14 14.94
C THR A 6 17.59 57.47 13.57
N ALA A 7 17.41 58.24 12.52
CA ALA A 7 17.13 57.69 11.18
C ALA A 7 18.27 57.80 10.15
N VAL A 8 19.45 58.29 10.57
CA VAL A 8 20.57 58.56 9.63
C VAL A 8 21.76 57.60 9.81
N MET A 9 21.78 56.74 10.81
CA MET A 9 22.91 55.81 11.04
C MET A 9 22.74 54.39 10.51
N LEU A 10 21.69 54.10 9.78
CA LEU A 10 21.43 52.73 9.23
C LEU A 10 21.65 52.60 7.72
N LEU A 11 22.17 53.65 7.06
CA LEU A 11 22.33 53.68 5.60
C LEU A 11 23.80 53.71 5.11
N VAL A 12 24.79 53.56 5.98
CA VAL A 12 26.23 53.61 5.61
C VAL A 12 26.94 52.24 5.73
N ALA A 13 26.27 51.19 6.18
CA ALA A 13 26.86 49.87 6.33
C ALA A 13 26.70 48.91 5.12
N LEU A 14 26.18 49.40 3.96
CA LEU A 14 25.86 48.52 2.82
C LEU A 14 26.73 48.75 1.57
N VAL A 15 27.88 49.39 1.66
CA VAL A 15 28.68 49.71 0.44
C VAL A 15 30.16 49.31 0.50
N LEU A 16 30.57 48.42 1.41
CA LEU A 16 31.97 48.02 1.48
C LEU A 16 32.12 46.49 1.59
N SER A 17 31.70 45.73 0.56
CA SER A 17 32.13 44.36 0.37
C SER A 17 32.14 43.96 -1.12
N ILE A 18 32.77 44.78 -1.95
CA ILE A 18 33.16 44.36 -3.31
C ILE A 18 34.68 44.29 -3.33
N GLY A 19 35.20 43.08 -3.49
CA GLY A 19 36.58 42.91 -3.89
C GLY A 19 37.37 41.89 -3.10
N LEU A 20 37.14 40.60 -3.36
CA LEU A 20 38.20 39.58 -3.29
C LEU A 20 37.86 38.47 -4.30
N LEU A 21 38.19 38.69 -5.54
CA LEU A 21 38.32 37.67 -6.55
C LEU A 21 39.61 36.87 -6.23
N THR A 22 39.50 35.84 -5.44
CA THR A 22 40.55 34.82 -5.42
C THR A 22 40.27 33.83 -6.51
N ALA A 23 41.22 33.81 -7.46
CA ALA A 23 41.31 32.79 -8.50
C ALA A 23 41.33 31.40 -7.88
N CYS A 24 40.24 30.65 -7.95
CA CYS A 24 40.22 29.24 -7.63
C CYS A 24 40.69 28.45 -8.86
N ASN A 25 41.79 27.83 -8.65
CA ASN A 25 42.43 26.75 -9.35
C ASN A 25 41.39 25.82 -10.01
N LYS A 26 41.53 25.63 -11.35
CA LYS A 26 40.86 24.56 -12.09
C LYS A 26 41.38 23.20 -11.64
N GLY A 27 40.92 22.71 -10.54
CA GLY A 27 40.95 21.30 -10.26
C GLY A 27 39.83 20.63 -11.05
N ASN A 28 40.17 19.83 -12.02
CA ASN A 28 39.28 18.93 -12.74
C ASN A 28 38.77 17.86 -11.78
N ASN A 29 37.87 18.21 -10.90
CA ASN A 29 36.97 17.22 -10.30
C ASN A 29 35.78 17.07 -11.25
N LYS A 30 35.84 16.06 -12.10
CA LYS A 30 34.67 15.43 -12.65
C LYS A 30 33.90 14.87 -11.42
N GLY A 31 33.10 15.70 -10.78
CA GLY A 31 32.04 15.26 -9.92
C GLY A 31 31.16 14.34 -10.79
N ASN A 32 31.16 13.04 -10.51
CA ASN A 32 30.16 12.12 -11.01
C ASN A 32 28.80 12.73 -10.66
N GLY A 33 28.14 13.29 -11.67
CA GLY A 33 26.78 13.83 -11.52
C GLY A 33 25.80 12.68 -11.33
N ASN A 34 25.56 12.26 -10.09
CA ASN A 34 24.45 11.40 -9.72
C ASN A 34 24.31 11.25 -8.20
N ASP A 35 24.32 12.32 -7.45
CA ASP A 35 23.92 12.32 -6.03
C ASP A 35 22.39 12.47 -5.84
N VAL A 36 21.58 12.05 -6.82
CA VAL A 36 20.12 12.02 -6.64
C VAL A 36 19.78 10.80 -5.80
N THR A 37 19.33 11.03 -4.58
CA THR A 37 18.79 9.98 -3.73
C THR A 37 17.27 9.94 -3.87
N LEU A 38 16.77 8.85 -4.39
CA LEU A 38 15.34 8.56 -4.52
C LEU A 38 14.80 8.02 -3.20
N THR A 39 13.51 8.23 -2.94
CA THR A 39 12.81 7.60 -1.81
C THR A 39 11.79 6.60 -2.34
N PHE A 40 11.84 5.37 -1.82
CA PHE A 40 10.86 4.33 -2.10
C PHE A 40 10.10 3.97 -0.82
N ALA A 41 8.84 4.38 -0.74
CA ALA A 41 7.98 4.12 0.41
C ALA A 41 7.05 2.94 0.18
N ALA A 42 6.88 2.12 1.22
CA ALA A 42 5.88 1.06 1.27
C ALA A 42 5.15 1.10 2.63
N PRO A 43 3.85 0.76 2.70
CA PRO A 43 3.18 0.62 3.98
C PRO A 43 3.59 -0.68 4.66
N GLU A 44 3.50 -0.69 5.98
CA GLU A 44 3.59 -1.91 6.79
C GLU A 44 2.65 -3.01 6.30
N GLY A 45 2.99 -4.27 6.56
CA GLY A 45 2.24 -5.45 6.14
C GLY A 45 2.71 -6.02 4.80
N THR A 46 1.83 -6.74 4.11
CA THR A 46 2.16 -7.45 2.87
C THR A 46 2.85 -6.60 1.80
N PRO A 47 2.48 -5.32 1.56
CA PRO A 47 3.13 -4.53 0.53
C PRO A 47 4.64 -4.33 0.75
N ALA A 48 5.09 -4.28 2.01
CA ALA A 48 6.52 -4.17 2.33
C ALA A 48 7.34 -5.39 1.84
N LEU A 49 6.70 -6.56 1.70
CA LEU A 49 7.37 -7.77 1.20
C LEU A 49 7.82 -7.64 -0.25
N ALA A 50 7.15 -6.82 -1.06
CA ALA A 50 7.53 -6.61 -2.45
C ALA A 50 8.95 -6.03 -2.57
N ILE A 51 9.37 -5.21 -1.60
CA ILE A 51 10.70 -4.58 -1.58
C ILE A 51 11.64 -5.17 -0.52
N ALA A 52 11.31 -6.30 0.08
CA ALA A 52 12.06 -6.87 1.20
C ALA A 52 13.58 -6.92 0.93
N ARG A 53 14.00 -7.54 -0.18
CA ARG A 53 15.43 -7.65 -0.53
C ARG A 53 16.02 -6.37 -1.11
N LEU A 54 15.20 -5.48 -1.69
CA LEU A 54 15.70 -4.21 -2.21
C LEU A 54 16.34 -3.37 -1.10
N ILE A 55 15.78 -3.40 0.09
CA ILE A 55 16.25 -2.65 1.26
C ILE A 55 17.72 -2.92 1.58
N THR A 56 18.18 -4.15 1.39
CA THR A 56 19.58 -4.54 1.63
C THR A 56 20.43 -4.61 0.36
N ASP A 57 19.88 -5.14 -0.72
CA ASP A 57 20.64 -5.54 -1.89
C ASP A 57 20.73 -4.44 -2.95
N ASN A 58 19.77 -3.50 -2.98
CA ASN A 58 19.66 -2.48 -4.00
C ASN A 58 19.69 -1.07 -3.40
N LYS A 59 20.80 -0.69 -2.76
CA LYS A 59 21.00 0.69 -2.27
C LYS A 59 21.08 1.72 -3.39
N SER A 60 21.24 1.26 -4.65
CA SER A 60 21.05 2.06 -5.85
C SER A 60 20.33 1.25 -6.94
N ILE A 61 19.54 1.94 -7.76
CA ILE A 61 18.87 1.39 -8.95
C ILE A 61 19.28 2.23 -10.14
N SER A 62 19.86 1.62 -11.16
CA SER A 62 20.36 2.31 -12.36
C SER A 62 21.25 3.51 -12.01
N GLY A 63 22.17 3.34 -11.03
CA GLY A 63 23.10 4.39 -10.59
C GLY A 63 22.50 5.50 -9.74
N LYS A 64 21.19 5.48 -9.44
CA LYS A 64 20.53 6.43 -8.52
C LYS A 64 20.45 5.78 -7.14
N ASN A 65 20.93 6.46 -6.10
CA ASN A 65 20.78 6.00 -4.72
C ASN A 65 19.31 5.89 -4.33
N VAL A 66 18.94 4.90 -3.52
CA VAL A 66 17.57 4.69 -3.06
C VAL A 66 17.52 4.56 -1.54
N ASN A 67 16.70 5.39 -0.91
CA ASN A 67 16.33 5.30 0.48
C ASN A 67 14.97 4.59 0.60
N TYR A 68 14.93 3.47 1.31
CA TYR A 68 13.71 2.68 1.53
C TYR A 68 13.05 3.08 2.84
N LYS A 69 11.73 3.20 2.82
CA LYS A 69 10.94 3.72 3.93
C LYS A 69 9.69 2.87 4.14
N ILE A 70 9.60 2.21 5.29
CA ILE A 70 8.37 1.52 5.70
C ILE A 70 7.59 2.46 6.62
N VAL A 71 6.33 2.70 6.29
CA VAL A 71 5.49 3.67 6.99
C VAL A 71 4.18 3.03 7.46
N ASN A 72 3.58 3.63 8.49
CA ASN A 72 2.24 3.23 8.90
C ASN A 72 1.25 3.37 7.71
N PRO A 73 0.36 2.40 7.46
CA PRO A 73 -0.57 2.40 6.34
C PRO A 73 -1.42 3.67 6.23
N SER A 74 -1.78 4.30 7.35
CA SER A 74 -2.54 5.56 7.35
C SER A 74 -1.78 6.76 6.75
N ASN A 75 -0.44 6.68 6.69
CA ASN A 75 0.42 7.75 6.21
C ASN A 75 0.84 7.57 4.74
N ILE A 76 0.61 6.40 4.14
CA ILE A 76 1.14 6.11 2.79
C ILE A 76 0.62 7.06 1.71
N ALA A 77 -0.63 7.48 1.79
CA ALA A 77 -1.21 8.42 0.83
C ALA A 77 -0.48 9.77 0.82
N LYS A 78 0.02 10.22 1.97
CA LYS A 78 0.79 11.46 2.12
C LYS A 78 2.13 11.39 1.37
N GLU A 79 2.76 10.20 1.32
CA GLU A 79 4.03 10.00 0.60
C GLU A 79 3.92 10.36 -0.88
N MET A 80 2.80 10.00 -1.51
CA MET A 80 2.50 10.31 -2.90
C MET A 80 1.91 11.72 -3.07
N GLN A 81 0.92 12.09 -2.25
CA GLN A 81 0.19 13.35 -2.37
C GLN A 81 1.09 14.57 -2.17
N ALA A 82 2.03 14.51 -1.25
CA ALA A 82 2.97 15.58 -0.97
C ALA A 82 4.30 15.43 -1.76
N GLY A 83 4.42 14.45 -2.66
CA GLY A 83 5.62 14.19 -3.46
C GLY A 83 6.85 13.81 -2.64
N LEU A 84 6.66 13.30 -1.41
CA LEU A 84 7.75 12.97 -0.47
C LEU A 84 8.56 11.74 -0.91
N SER A 85 7.96 10.87 -1.70
CA SER A 85 8.60 9.65 -2.20
C SER A 85 8.51 9.59 -3.72
N ASP A 86 9.56 9.12 -4.36
CA ASP A 86 9.64 8.99 -5.81
C ASP A 86 8.98 7.71 -6.31
N LEU A 87 8.99 6.67 -5.47
CA LEU A 87 8.29 5.42 -5.66
C LEU A 87 7.42 5.15 -4.42
N VAL A 88 6.19 4.71 -4.63
CA VAL A 88 5.24 4.44 -3.53
C VAL A 88 4.48 3.16 -3.80
N ILE A 89 4.43 2.26 -2.82
CA ILE A 89 3.48 1.16 -2.83
C ILE A 89 2.27 1.57 -2.00
N MET A 90 1.07 1.48 -2.58
CA MET A 90 -0.16 1.83 -1.88
C MET A 90 -1.38 1.16 -2.51
N PRO A 91 -2.57 1.17 -1.87
CA PRO A 91 -3.78 0.62 -2.46
C PRO A 91 -4.04 1.19 -3.86
N VAL A 92 -4.32 0.29 -4.82
CA VAL A 92 -4.45 0.67 -6.24
C VAL A 92 -5.49 1.76 -6.45
N ASN A 93 -6.66 1.66 -5.79
CA ASN A 93 -7.72 2.66 -5.89
C ASN A 93 -7.29 4.03 -5.35
N ALA A 94 -6.57 4.05 -4.23
CA ALA A 94 -6.13 5.31 -3.62
C ALA A 94 -5.08 6.02 -4.48
N GLY A 95 -4.09 5.28 -5.01
CA GLY A 95 -3.09 5.84 -5.93
C GLY A 95 -3.71 6.32 -7.24
N ALA A 96 -4.63 5.53 -7.82
CA ALA A 96 -5.36 5.94 -9.02
C ALA A 96 -6.18 7.22 -8.78
N THR A 97 -6.83 7.35 -7.63
CA THR A 97 -7.56 8.58 -7.25
C THR A 97 -6.63 9.78 -7.13
N LEU A 98 -5.42 9.61 -6.56
CA LEU A 98 -4.45 10.71 -6.48
C LEU A 98 -3.94 11.13 -7.86
N ILE A 99 -3.69 10.18 -8.78
CA ILE A 99 -3.33 10.49 -10.17
C ILE A 99 -4.49 11.23 -10.87
N ASN A 100 -5.74 10.79 -10.70
CA ASN A 100 -6.91 11.49 -11.23
C ASN A 100 -7.03 12.94 -10.71
N LYS A 101 -6.52 13.21 -9.50
CA LYS A 101 -6.43 14.54 -8.89
C LYS A 101 -5.16 15.31 -9.25
N GLY A 102 -4.35 14.82 -10.17
CA GLY A 102 -3.18 15.51 -10.70
C GLY A 102 -1.83 15.11 -10.09
N ALA A 103 -1.74 14.04 -9.29
CA ALA A 103 -0.44 13.54 -8.84
C ALA A 103 0.36 13.00 -10.03
N ASP A 104 1.61 13.46 -10.19
CA ASP A 104 2.48 13.14 -11.32
C ASP A 104 3.21 11.79 -11.13
N TYR A 105 2.43 10.70 -11.16
CA TYR A 105 2.90 9.33 -11.02
C TYR A 105 2.25 8.41 -12.06
N LYS A 106 2.86 7.25 -12.25
CA LYS A 106 2.35 6.14 -13.08
C LYS A 106 2.23 4.88 -12.25
N LEU A 107 1.16 4.12 -12.41
CA LEU A 107 1.06 2.75 -11.93
C LEU A 107 1.85 1.84 -12.86
N VAL A 108 2.95 1.29 -12.37
CA VAL A 108 3.87 0.49 -13.18
C VAL A 108 3.78 -1.01 -12.88
N SER A 109 3.26 -1.37 -11.71
CA SER A 109 3.13 -2.76 -11.26
C SER A 109 1.97 -2.93 -10.28
N VAL A 110 1.45 -4.15 -10.18
CA VAL A 110 0.69 -4.63 -9.02
C VAL A 110 1.69 -5.30 -8.07
N ALA A 111 1.92 -4.70 -6.91
CA ALA A 111 2.85 -5.21 -5.90
C ALA A 111 2.27 -6.42 -5.15
N VAL A 112 0.97 -6.39 -4.90
CA VAL A 112 0.23 -7.40 -4.14
C VAL A 112 -1.11 -7.61 -4.82
N ASP A 113 -1.40 -8.84 -5.18
CA ASP A 113 -2.73 -9.29 -5.55
C ASP A 113 -3.57 -9.59 -4.29
N GLY A 114 -4.85 -9.93 -4.44
CA GLY A 114 -5.77 -10.13 -3.33
C GLY A 114 -5.21 -11.06 -2.24
N SER A 115 -5.34 -10.63 -0.98
CA SER A 115 -4.88 -11.36 0.20
C SER A 115 -5.80 -11.13 1.41
N LEU A 116 -7.10 -10.94 1.16
CA LEU A 116 -8.10 -10.64 2.18
C LEU A 116 -8.85 -11.89 2.62
N TYR A 117 -9.15 -11.95 3.90
CA TYR A 117 -9.89 -13.04 4.52
C TYR A 117 -10.95 -12.47 5.47
N LEU A 118 -12.11 -13.10 5.52
CA LEU A 118 -13.02 -12.96 6.65
C LEU A 118 -12.65 -14.04 7.64
N VAL A 119 -12.44 -13.66 8.91
CA VAL A 119 -11.96 -14.55 9.96
C VAL A 119 -12.80 -14.38 11.22
N GLY A 120 -12.92 -15.46 12.01
CA GLY A 120 -13.62 -15.43 13.30
C GLY A 120 -13.38 -16.67 14.12
N LYS A 121 -14.05 -16.73 15.29
CA LYS A 121 -14.01 -17.89 16.17
C LYS A 121 -15.27 -18.72 15.94
N SER A 122 -15.14 -20.03 15.78
CA SER A 122 -16.24 -20.96 15.64
C SER A 122 -15.92 -22.27 16.36
N GLU A 123 -16.92 -22.87 16.96
CA GLU A 123 -16.77 -24.21 17.57
C GLU A 123 -16.90 -25.33 16.54
N THR A 124 -17.57 -25.08 15.41
CA THR A 124 -17.96 -26.09 14.45
C THR A 124 -17.44 -25.89 13.04
N ALA A 125 -17.31 -24.65 12.57
CA ALA A 125 -16.92 -24.34 11.19
C ALA A 125 -15.46 -23.90 11.10
N THR A 126 -14.70 -24.47 10.17
CA THR A 126 -13.35 -24.02 9.80
C THR A 126 -13.33 -23.25 8.48
N GLU A 127 -14.24 -23.60 7.57
CA GLU A 127 -14.51 -22.85 6.34
C GLU A 127 -15.88 -22.20 6.43
N LEU A 128 -15.95 -20.91 6.12
CA LEU A 128 -17.18 -20.13 6.04
C LEU A 128 -17.56 -19.91 4.59
N THR A 129 -18.87 -19.97 4.33
CA THR A 129 -19.47 -19.61 3.04
C THR A 129 -20.09 -18.23 3.12
N ILE A 130 -20.34 -17.64 1.95
CA ILE A 130 -21.02 -16.32 1.85
C ILE A 130 -22.42 -16.32 2.50
N ASN A 131 -23.11 -17.46 2.55
CA ASN A 131 -24.40 -17.57 3.18
C ASN A 131 -24.35 -17.56 4.71
N GLU A 132 -23.25 -18.03 5.30
CA GLU A 132 -23.08 -18.07 6.77
C GLU A 132 -22.82 -16.69 7.37
N ILE A 133 -22.45 -15.72 6.56
CA ILE A 133 -22.28 -14.34 7.05
C ILE A 133 -23.57 -13.51 7.04
N ARG A 134 -24.65 -14.02 6.45
CA ARG A 134 -25.97 -13.39 6.50
C ARG A 134 -26.45 -13.30 7.94
N GLY A 135 -27.03 -12.18 8.32
CA GLY A 135 -27.46 -11.93 9.70
C GLY A 135 -26.31 -11.65 10.66
N LYS A 136 -25.08 -11.40 10.19
CA LYS A 136 -23.90 -11.24 11.04
C LYS A 136 -23.42 -9.79 11.12
N LYS A 137 -22.68 -9.51 12.19
CA LYS A 137 -21.96 -8.26 12.42
C LYS A 137 -20.50 -8.49 12.09
N ILE A 138 -19.91 -7.62 11.30
CA ILE A 138 -18.57 -7.84 10.72
C ILE A 138 -17.72 -6.58 10.90
N ALA A 139 -16.55 -6.71 11.53
CA ALA A 139 -15.55 -5.66 11.50
C ALA A 139 -14.80 -5.70 10.16
N CYS A 140 -14.59 -4.56 9.51
CA CYS A 140 -13.85 -4.51 8.25
C CYS A 140 -12.80 -3.40 8.28
N ILE A 141 -11.54 -3.73 7.95
CA ILE A 141 -10.50 -2.71 7.82
C ILE A 141 -10.66 -1.91 6.52
N GLY A 142 -10.15 -0.68 6.50
CA GLY A 142 -9.95 0.08 5.25
C GLY A 142 -11.25 0.43 4.53
N GLN A 143 -12.15 1.17 5.17
CA GLN A 143 -13.45 1.56 4.61
C GLN A 143 -13.40 2.10 3.17
N GLN A 144 -12.46 2.99 2.87
CA GLN A 144 -12.24 3.59 1.54
C GLN A 144 -11.09 2.94 0.77
N GLY A 145 -10.44 1.94 1.37
CA GLY A 145 -9.39 1.15 0.74
C GLY A 145 -9.93 -0.12 0.09
N VAL A 146 -9.03 -0.85 -0.57
CA VAL A 146 -9.38 -2.11 -1.24
C VAL A 146 -10.12 -3.10 -0.34
N PRO A 147 -9.76 -3.30 0.96
CA PRO A 147 -10.48 -4.25 1.81
C PRO A 147 -11.99 -3.96 1.91
N GLY A 148 -12.33 -2.73 2.29
CA GLY A 148 -13.73 -2.34 2.43
C GLY A 148 -14.48 -2.30 1.10
N LEU A 149 -13.81 -1.86 0.03
CA LEU A 149 -14.42 -1.79 -1.30
C LEU A 149 -14.69 -3.18 -1.88
N VAL A 150 -13.73 -4.10 -1.81
CA VAL A 150 -13.89 -5.49 -2.29
C VAL A 150 -14.96 -6.21 -1.49
N PHE A 151 -14.96 -6.07 -0.17
CA PHE A 151 -15.98 -6.70 0.67
C PHE A 151 -17.38 -6.18 0.33
N ARG A 152 -17.56 -4.87 0.17
CA ARG A 152 -18.85 -4.30 -0.28
C ARG A 152 -19.26 -4.80 -1.67
N TYR A 153 -18.31 -4.91 -2.60
CA TYR A 153 -18.57 -5.46 -3.93
C TYR A 153 -19.07 -6.91 -3.84
N ILE A 154 -18.38 -7.77 -3.08
CA ILE A 154 -18.80 -9.16 -2.87
C ILE A 154 -20.20 -9.24 -2.25
N LEU A 155 -20.50 -8.44 -1.23
CA LEU A 155 -21.81 -8.41 -0.59
C LEU A 155 -22.90 -7.99 -1.58
N LYS A 156 -22.68 -6.92 -2.34
CA LYS A 156 -23.63 -6.41 -3.34
C LYS A 156 -23.96 -7.47 -4.39
N GLU A 157 -22.96 -8.11 -4.97
CA GLU A 157 -23.14 -9.11 -6.02
C GLU A 157 -23.82 -10.40 -5.50
N ASN A 158 -23.79 -10.64 -4.18
CA ASN A 158 -24.50 -11.72 -3.52
C ASN A 158 -25.89 -11.30 -2.96
N ASN A 159 -26.37 -10.09 -3.28
CA ASN A 159 -27.63 -9.53 -2.77
C ASN A 159 -27.68 -9.53 -1.22
N ILE A 160 -26.58 -9.12 -0.56
CA ILE A 160 -26.50 -8.94 0.87
C ILE A 160 -26.43 -7.44 1.16
N ASN A 161 -27.44 -6.92 1.82
CA ASN A 161 -27.50 -5.51 2.15
C ASN A 161 -26.60 -5.17 3.36
N ILE A 162 -26.05 -3.97 3.37
CA ILE A 162 -25.36 -3.42 4.55
C ILE A 162 -26.34 -2.50 5.26
N VAL A 163 -26.54 -2.73 6.56
CA VAL A 163 -27.40 -1.90 7.40
C VAL A 163 -26.59 -0.94 8.25
N ASP A 164 -27.19 0.20 8.61
CA ASP A 164 -26.53 1.29 9.33
C ASP A 164 -26.39 1.02 10.84
N SER A 165 -27.15 0.07 11.38
CA SER A 165 -27.17 -0.25 12.82
C SER A 165 -27.12 -1.76 13.03
N PRO A 166 -26.38 -2.24 14.05
CA PRO A 166 -26.33 -3.66 14.39
C PRO A 166 -27.68 -4.25 14.85
N GLU A 167 -28.65 -3.42 15.24
CA GLU A 167 -30.00 -3.84 15.60
C GLU A 167 -30.89 -4.13 14.38
N ASN A 168 -30.52 -3.59 13.21
CA ASN A 168 -31.29 -3.73 11.97
C ASN A 168 -30.84 -4.94 11.14
N VAL A 169 -29.93 -5.77 11.65
CA VAL A 169 -29.43 -6.94 10.93
C VAL A 169 -30.55 -7.97 10.76
N SER A 170 -30.68 -8.51 9.55
CA SER A 170 -31.65 -9.54 9.15
C SER A 170 -30.96 -10.64 8.34
N GLU A 171 -31.68 -11.70 8.02
CA GLU A 171 -31.16 -12.83 7.23
C GLU A 171 -30.60 -12.46 5.83
N ASN A 172 -30.98 -11.30 5.29
CA ASN A 172 -30.50 -10.80 3.99
C ASN A 172 -29.56 -9.60 4.12
N SER A 173 -29.04 -9.35 5.31
CA SER A 173 -28.17 -8.21 5.54
C SER A 173 -27.02 -8.53 6.48
N VAL A 174 -26.06 -7.63 6.53
CA VAL A 174 -24.97 -7.60 7.51
C VAL A 174 -24.82 -6.20 8.08
N TYR A 175 -24.32 -6.09 9.30
CA TYR A 175 -23.80 -4.83 9.81
C TYR A 175 -22.28 -4.80 9.63
N VAL A 176 -21.73 -3.71 9.09
CA VAL A 176 -20.28 -3.57 8.90
C VAL A 176 -19.75 -2.42 9.77
N GLN A 177 -18.97 -2.79 10.79
CA GLN A 177 -18.22 -1.86 11.62
C GLN A 177 -16.84 -1.65 11.02
N TYR A 178 -16.50 -0.44 10.60
CA TYR A 178 -15.17 -0.16 10.07
C TYR A 178 -14.14 0.02 11.18
N ALA A 179 -13.01 -0.71 11.07
CA ALA A 179 -11.88 -0.67 11.98
C ALA A 179 -10.68 0.02 11.32
N GLY A 180 -9.89 0.72 12.11
CA GLY A 180 -8.69 1.43 11.63
C GLY A 180 -7.55 0.48 11.23
N ASP A 181 -7.49 -0.69 11.88
CA ASP A 181 -6.47 -1.70 11.64
C ASP A 181 -6.95 -3.12 12.04
N GLY A 182 -6.10 -4.12 11.76
CA GLY A 182 -6.40 -5.51 12.07
C GLY A 182 -6.50 -5.80 13.57
N LEU A 183 -5.78 -5.07 14.42
CA LEU A 183 -5.84 -5.26 15.87
C LEU A 183 -7.19 -4.81 16.43
N GLN A 184 -7.70 -3.67 15.97
CA GLN A 184 -9.04 -3.19 16.34
C GLN A 184 -10.13 -4.17 15.86
N ALA A 185 -10.00 -4.67 14.62
CA ALA A 185 -10.93 -5.67 14.08
C ALA A 185 -10.91 -6.97 14.90
N LYS A 186 -9.71 -7.46 15.28
CA LYS A 186 -9.55 -8.61 16.17
C LYS A 186 -10.23 -8.39 17.52
N THR A 187 -9.98 -7.24 18.14
CA THR A 187 -10.54 -6.87 19.45
C THR A 187 -12.07 -6.83 19.41
N ALA A 188 -12.65 -6.34 18.32
CA ALA A 188 -14.13 -6.32 18.16
C ALA A 188 -14.73 -7.74 18.15
N VAL A 189 -14.05 -8.71 17.53
CA VAL A 189 -14.47 -10.13 17.57
C VAL A 189 -14.29 -10.71 18.99
N GLU A 190 -13.17 -10.45 19.63
CA GLU A 190 -12.88 -10.96 20.99
C GLU A 190 -13.87 -10.43 22.03
N ASN A 191 -14.27 -9.17 21.90
CA ASN A 191 -15.28 -8.55 22.76
C ASN A 191 -16.72 -8.92 22.38
N LYS A 192 -16.91 -9.74 21.33
CA LYS A 192 -18.21 -10.16 20.80
C LYS A 192 -19.11 -8.99 20.36
N SER A 193 -18.53 -7.83 20.04
CA SER A 193 -19.26 -6.73 19.41
C SER A 193 -19.59 -7.00 17.95
N VAL A 194 -18.79 -7.86 17.31
CA VAL A 194 -19.02 -8.41 15.97
C VAL A 194 -18.74 -9.92 15.97
N ASP A 195 -19.24 -10.62 14.96
CA ASP A 195 -19.06 -12.06 14.79
C ASP A 195 -17.73 -12.38 14.07
N TYR A 196 -17.40 -11.59 13.05
CA TYR A 196 -16.27 -11.82 12.17
C TYR A 196 -15.48 -10.53 11.90
N ALA A 197 -14.26 -10.70 11.35
CA ALA A 197 -13.44 -9.58 10.90
C ALA A 197 -12.91 -9.81 9.49
N VAL A 198 -12.97 -8.80 8.63
CA VAL A 198 -12.26 -8.75 7.34
C VAL A 198 -10.89 -8.13 7.55
N VAL A 199 -9.86 -8.91 7.31
CA VAL A 199 -8.45 -8.52 7.44
C VAL A 199 -7.62 -9.09 6.29
N GLY A 200 -6.42 -8.54 6.06
CA GLY A 200 -5.47 -9.11 5.11
C GLY A 200 -4.47 -10.06 5.75
N GLU A 201 -3.72 -10.79 4.92
CA GLU A 201 -2.50 -11.42 5.39
C GLU A 201 -1.44 -10.35 5.73
N PRO A 202 -0.54 -10.58 6.67
CA PRO A 202 -0.33 -11.78 7.50
C PRO A 202 -1.25 -11.88 8.72
N ALA A 203 -2.15 -10.92 8.93
CA ALA A 203 -3.00 -10.86 10.13
C ALA A 203 -3.95 -12.08 10.21
N ALA A 204 -4.57 -12.47 9.11
CA ALA A 204 -5.48 -13.62 9.08
C ALA A 204 -4.82 -14.89 9.59
N THR A 205 -3.64 -15.24 9.06
CA THR A 205 -2.86 -16.40 9.52
C THR A 205 -2.39 -16.24 10.97
N THR A 206 -1.96 -15.03 11.37
CA THR A 206 -1.55 -14.75 12.76
C THR A 206 -2.72 -14.96 13.74
N PHE A 207 -3.91 -14.49 13.37
CA PHE A 207 -5.10 -14.64 14.22
C PHE A 207 -5.50 -16.12 14.37
N LYS A 208 -5.42 -16.89 13.29
CA LYS A 208 -5.62 -18.33 13.36
C LYS A 208 -4.62 -19.01 14.29
N MET A 209 -3.33 -18.73 14.12
CA MET A 209 -2.27 -19.44 14.85
C MET A 209 -2.19 -19.05 16.33
N LYS A 210 -2.45 -17.80 16.67
CA LYS A 210 -2.19 -17.28 18.02
C LYS A 210 -3.45 -17.01 18.84
N PHE A 211 -4.60 -16.78 18.22
CA PHE A 211 -5.80 -16.30 18.91
C PHE A 211 -7.04 -17.15 18.67
N GLY A 212 -6.88 -18.30 17.98
CA GLY A 212 -7.96 -19.27 17.78
C GLY A 212 -9.06 -18.81 16.82
N PHE A 213 -8.74 -17.93 15.85
CA PHE A 213 -9.65 -17.57 14.76
C PHE A 213 -9.65 -18.68 13.70
N ASN A 214 -10.34 -19.76 14.03
CA ASN A 214 -10.35 -20.98 13.24
C ASN A 214 -11.33 -20.96 12.06
N ALA A 215 -12.36 -20.13 12.11
CA ALA A 215 -13.30 -19.96 11.00
C ALA A 215 -12.75 -18.91 10.00
N GLN A 216 -12.70 -19.27 8.72
CA GLN A 216 -12.15 -18.41 7.67
C GLN A 216 -12.95 -18.53 6.37
N MET A 217 -13.07 -17.42 5.64
CA MET A 217 -13.53 -17.36 4.25
C MET A 217 -12.48 -16.60 3.43
N ASP A 218 -12.05 -17.23 2.34
CA ASP A 218 -11.12 -16.60 1.39
C ASP A 218 -11.89 -15.64 0.47
N LEU A 219 -11.64 -14.35 0.61
CA LEU A 219 -12.34 -13.32 -0.19
C LEU A 219 -11.86 -13.26 -1.64
N GLN A 220 -10.71 -13.87 -1.98
CA GLN A 220 -10.27 -14.02 -3.36
C GLN A 220 -11.18 -15.03 -4.08
N THR A 221 -11.49 -16.13 -3.40
CA THR A 221 -12.43 -17.14 -3.90
C THR A 221 -13.83 -16.55 -4.10
N GLU A 222 -14.32 -15.78 -3.14
CA GLU A 222 -15.63 -15.13 -3.28
C GLU A 222 -15.64 -14.05 -4.38
N TYR A 223 -14.56 -13.27 -4.49
CA TYR A 223 -14.40 -12.30 -5.57
C TYR A 223 -14.40 -12.97 -6.95
N LYS A 224 -13.70 -14.10 -7.09
CA LYS A 224 -13.69 -14.89 -8.33
C LYS A 224 -15.10 -15.33 -8.75
N LYS A 225 -15.91 -15.81 -7.80
CA LYS A 225 -17.29 -16.24 -8.08
C LYS A 225 -18.15 -15.13 -8.67
N VAL A 226 -18.00 -13.90 -8.19
CA VAL A 226 -18.86 -12.77 -8.61
C VAL A 226 -18.27 -11.95 -9.75
N SER A 227 -16.95 -11.92 -9.94
CA SER A 227 -16.28 -11.11 -10.97
C SER A 227 -15.81 -11.92 -12.19
N GLY A 228 -15.69 -13.24 -12.05
CA GLY A 228 -15.03 -14.11 -13.05
C GLY A 228 -13.51 -13.92 -13.13
N LYS A 229 -12.88 -13.16 -12.21
CA LYS A 229 -11.44 -12.90 -12.20
C LYS A 229 -10.78 -13.67 -11.06
N GLU A 230 -9.63 -14.28 -11.33
CA GLU A 230 -8.90 -15.12 -10.35
C GLU A 230 -8.51 -14.36 -9.08
N THR A 231 -8.19 -13.07 -9.22
CA THR A 231 -7.78 -12.20 -8.12
C THR A 231 -8.07 -10.74 -8.47
N TYR A 232 -7.70 -9.83 -7.56
CA TYR A 232 -7.82 -8.39 -7.75
C TYR A 232 -6.52 -7.67 -7.36
N PRO A 233 -6.21 -6.53 -8.00
CA PRO A 233 -5.02 -5.73 -7.68
C PRO A 233 -5.23 -5.01 -6.34
N GLN A 234 -4.57 -5.48 -5.27
CA GLN A 234 -4.74 -4.92 -3.93
C GLN A 234 -3.85 -3.70 -3.69
N ALA A 235 -2.57 -3.81 -4.01
CA ALA A 235 -1.62 -2.70 -3.91
C ALA A 235 -0.80 -2.57 -5.18
N GLY A 236 -0.55 -1.33 -5.61
CA GLY A 236 0.25 -1.01 -6.79
C GLY A 236 1.57 -0.33 -6.43
N ILE A 237 2.54 -0.44 -7.33
CA ILE A 237 3.77 0.36 -7.32
C ILE A 237 3.55 1.56 -8.23
N PHE A 238 3.59 2.74 -7.64
CA PHE A 238 3.48 4.03 -8.32
C PHE A 238 4.86 4.68 -8.36
N VAL A 239 5.24 5.17 -9.53
CA VAL A 239 6.55 5.79 -9.79
C VAL A 239 6.32 7.17 -10.39
N LYS A 240 7.07 8.19 -9.97
CA LYS A 240 7.00 9.51 -10.60
C LYS A 240 7.14 9.39 -12.11
N SER A 241 6.33 10.13 -12.87
CA SER A 241 6.27 10.01 -14.33
C SER A 241 7.62 10.17 -15.03
N SER A 242 8.47 11.06 -14.51
CA SER A 242 9.84 11.26 -15.03
C SER A 242 10.72 10.01 -14.90
N LEU A 243 10.60 9.25 -13.80
CA LEU A 243 11.31 7.98 -13.61
C LEU A 243 10.65 6.84 -14.38
N ALA A 244 9.32 6.81 -14.45
CA ALA A 244 8.59 5.81 -15.22
C ALA A 244 8.89 5.86 -16.72
N SER A 245 9.34 7.01 -17.22
CA SER A 245 9.79 7.21 -18.61
C SER A 245 11.26 6.82 -18.85
N ASP A 246 12.04 6.56 -17.79
CA ASP A 246 13.44 6.11 -17.88
C ASP A 246 13.46 4.57 -18.02
N ALA A 247 13.59 4.08 -19.24
CA ALA A 247 13.55 2.64 -19.52
C ALA A 247 14.65 1.87 -18.78
N ALA A 248 15.87 2.41 -18.68
CA ALA A 248 16.97 1.75 -17.98
C ALA A 248 16.71 1.64 -16.48
N PHE A 249 16.13 2.69 -15.88
CA PHE A 249 15.71 2.67 -14.49
C PHE A 249 14.60 1.62 -14.26
N MET A 250 13.58 1.59 -15.11
CA MET A 250 12.47 0.66 -15.01
C MET A 250 12.91 -0.79 -15.16
N ASP A 251 13.80 -1.12 -16.08
CA ASP A 251 14.31 -2.47 -16.26
C ASP A 251 15.14 -2.93 -15.04
N ALA A 252 15.98 -2.05 -14.49
CA ALA A 252 16.72 -2.32 -13.26
C ALA A 252 15.78 -2.51 -12.06
N LEU A 253 14.75 -1.67 -11.92
CA LEU A 253 13.73 -1.78 -10.88
C LEU A 253 13.00 -3.13 -10.94
N PHE A 254 12.52 -3.53 -12.11
CA PHE A 254 11.82 -4.81 -12.27
C PHE A 254 12.73 -6.02 -12.04
N THR A 255 14.00 -5.93 -12.40
CA THR A 255 14.99 -6.96 -12.08
C THR A 255 15.15 -7.13 -10.58
N ALA A 256 15.27 -6.03 -9.83
CA ALA A 256 15.38 -6.04 -8.38
C ALA A 256 14.08 -6.56 -7.70
N LEU A 257 12.91 -6.09 -8.16
CA LEU A 257 11.61 -6.54 -7.65
C LEU A 257 11.40 -8.04 -7.86
N LYS A 258 11.77 -8.58 -9.03
CA LYS A 258 11.69 -10.02 -9.30
C LYS A 258 12.57 -10.81 -8.34
N ALA A 259 13.82 -10.37 -8.13
CA ALA A 259 14.72 -11.03 -7.18
C ALA A 259 14.16 -11.01 -5.75
N SER A 260 13.57 -9.89 -5.32
CA SER A 260 12.92 -9.78 -4.01
C SER A 260 11.74 -10.74 -3.86
N LYS A 261 10.84 -10.77 -4.85
CA LYS A 261 9.69 -11.68 -4.89
C LYS A 261 10.13 -13.15 -4.78
N GLU A 262 11.10 -13.56 -5.59
CA GLU A 262 11.62 -14.94 -5.57
C GLU A 262 12.26 -15.28 -4.22
N TRP A 263 13.00 -14.35 -3.63
CA TRP A 263 13.57 -14.57 -2.31
C TRP A 263 12.48 -14.74 -1.24
N VAL A 264 11.46 -13.88 -1.20
CA VAL A 264 10.34 -13.99 -0.26
C VAL A 264 9.65 -15.34 -0.40
N LYS A 265 9.36 -15.76 -1.62
CA LYS A 265 8.71 -17.05 -1.93
C LYS A 265 9.53 -18.25 -1.47
N ASN A 266 10.84 -18.21 -1.68
CA ASN A 266 11.73 -19.36 -1.44
C ASN A 266 12.27 -19.42 0.01
N ASN A 267 12.09 -18.35 0.80
CA ASN A 267 12.61 -18.27 2.16
C ASN A 267 11.53 -17.92 3.21
N PRO A 268 10.34 -18.54 3.21
CA PRO A 268 9.22 -18.13 4.06
C PRO A 268 9.56 -18.13 5.56
N GLN A 269 10.46 -19.02 6.00
CA GLN A 269 10.88 -19.11 7.40
C GLN A 269 11.75 -17.92 7.84
N SER A 270 12.48 -17.31 6.91
CA SER A 270 13.44 -16.24 7.19
C SER A 270 12.85 -14.84 7.04
N VAL A 271 11.70 -14.70 6.35
CA VAL A 271 11.11 -13.39 6.01
C VAL A 271 10.84 -12.55 7.26
N ASN A 272 10.24 -13.15 8.29
CA ASN A 272 9.88 -12.42 9.51
C ASN A 272 11.09 -11.76 10.17
N ASP A 273 12.14 -12.54 10.41
CA ASP A 273 13.33 -12.06 11.12
C ASP A 273 14.14 -11.11 10.24
N PHE A 274 14.18 -11.37 8.93
CA PHE A 274 14.80 -10.46 7.98
C PHE A 274 14.13 -9.08 7.97
N MET A 275 12.79 -9.02 7.92
CA MET A 275 12.05 -7.76 7.93
C MET A 275 12.24 -7.01 9.26
N LYS A 276 12.24 -7.71 10.40
CA LYS A 276 12.53 -7.10 11.70
C LYS A 276 13.93 -6.50 11.78
N ALA A 277 14.92 -7.21 11.29
CA ALA A 277 16.31 -6.77 11.35
C ALA A 277 16.63 -5.59 10.43
N ASN A 278 15.90 -5.43 9.31
CA ASN A 278 16.32 -4.53 8.23
C ASN A 278 15.37 -3.38 7.90
N ALA A 279 14.08 -3.48 8.27
CA ALA A 279 13.12 -2.49 7.80
C ALA A 279 11.88 -2.28 8.66
N TYR A 280 11.45 -3.29 9.43
CA TYR A 280 10.14 -3.30 10.05
C TYR A 280 10.17 -4.06 11.38
N GLU A 281 10.57 -3.39 12.46
CA GLU A 281 10.78 -3.97 13.78
C GLU A 281 9.55 -4.73 14.33
N SER A 282 8.35 -4.21 14.09
CA SER A 282 7.08 -4.85 14.49
C SER A 282 6.56 -5.90 13.50
N ALA A 283 7.35 -6.32 12.51
CA ALA A 283 6.94 -7.32 11.53
C ALA A 283 6.42 -8.61 12.17
N ALA A 284 5.31 -9.11 11.65
CA ALA A 284 4.67 -10.34 12.09
C ALA A 284 4.25 -11.16 10.85
N PHE A 285 5.23 -11.81 10.22
CA PHE A 285 5.06 -12.62 9.03
C PHE A 285 5.28 -14.11 9.36
N PRO A 286 4.28 -14.82 9.91
CA PRO A 286 4.41 -16.24 10.11
C PRO A 286 4.58 -16.95 8.75
N ALA A 287 5.50 -17.92 8.68
CA ALA A 287 5.86 -18.59 7.44
C ALA A 287 4.65 -19.10 6.61
N PRO A 288 3.58 -19.67 7.21
CA PRO A 288 2.41 -20.10 6.46
C PRO A 288 1.62 -18.94 5.79
N SER A 289 1.82 -17.68 6.22
CA SER A 289 1.17 -16.52 5.59
C SER A 289 1.84 -16.09 4.30
N ILE A 290 3.13 -16.41 4.10
CA ILE A 290 3.94 -15.85 3.01
C ILE A 290 3.35 -16.17 1.64
N ALA A 291 2.98 -17.42 1.40
CA ALA A 291 2.36 -17.82 0.14
C ALA A 291 1.01 -17.13 -0.12
N LYS A 292 0.28 -16.81 0.96
CA LYS A 292 -1.04 -16.15 0.89
C LYS A 292 -0.95 -14.62 0.79
N CYS A 293 0.23 -14.05 1.01
CA CYS A 293 0.47 -12.62 0.81
C CYS A 293 0.40 -12.21 -0.66
N ASN A 294 0.45 -13.15 -1.61
CA ASN A 294 0.30 -12.92 -3.05
C ASN A 294 1.15 -11.75 -3.59
N VAL A 295 2.42 -11.71 -3.15
CA VAL A 295 3.39 -10.73 -3.66
C VAL A 295 3.64 -10.99 -5.13
N ASN A 296 3.40 -9.99 -5.98
CA ASN A 296 3.53 -10.06 -7.42
C ASN A 296 4.69 -9.20 -7.94
N ALA A 297 4.54 -7.88 -7.93
CA ALA A 297 5.56 -6.90 -8.33
C ALA A 297 6.13 -7.09 -9.76
N GLU A 298 5.33 -7.61 -10.67
CA GLU A 298 5.67 -7.76 -12.09
C GLU A 298 5.26 -6.53 -12.92
N LYS A 299 5.95 -6.32 -14.04
CA LYS A 299 5.59 -5.28 -15.01
C LYS A 299 4.18 -5.51 -15.53
N LEU A 300 3.39 -4.44 -15.64
CA LEU A 300 2.03 -4.53 -16.17
C LEU A 300 2.02 -4.86 -17.66
N THR A 301 1.37 -5.96 -18.02
CA THR A 301 0.99 -6.28 -19.41
C THR A 301 -0.24 -5.47 -19.82
N ALA A 302 -0.57 -5.47 -21.11
CA ALA A 302 -1.80 -4.83 -21.61
C ALA A 302 -3.07 -5.42 -20.96
N GLU A 303 -3.10 -6.75 -20.79
CA GLU A 303 -4.20 -7.45 -20.12
C GLU A 303 -4.33 -7.03 -18.67
N LYS A 304 -3.20 -6.95 -17.93
CA LYS A 304 -3.22 -6.55 -16.52
C LYS A 304 -3.64 -5.10 -16.34
N LYS A 305 -3.26 -4.20 -17.24
CA LYS A 305 -3.77 -2.81 -17.27
C LYS A 305 -5.28 -2.76 -17.44
N ALA A 306 -5.82 -3.54 -18.39
CA ALA A 306 -7.26 -3.64 -18.59
C ALA A 306 -7.98 -4.22 -17.36
N GLU A 307 -7.42 -5.24 -16.71
CA GLU A 307 -7.96 -5.79 -15.45
C GLU A 307 -7.99 -4.76 -14.33
N VAL A 308 -6.93 -3.96 -14.17
CA VAL A 308 -6.89 -2.86 -13.19
C VAL A 308 -8.00 -1.85 -13.44
N LEU A 309 -8.23 -1.45 -14.69
CA LEU A 309 -9.31 -0.52 -15.04
C LEU A 309 -10.69 -1.10 -14.73
N VAL A 310 -10.94 -2.37 -15.08
CA VAL A 310 -12.21 -3.04 -14.76
C VAL A 310 -12.41 -3.10 -13.25
N PHE A 311 -11.36 -3.45 -12.50
CA PHE A 311 -11.41 -3.47 -11.03
C PHE A 311 -11.77 -2.10 -10.44
N LEU A 312 -11.12 -1.03 -10.89
CA LEU A 312 -11.40 0.33 -10.43
C LEU A 312 -12.85 0.75 -10.77
N LYS A 313 -13.36 0.43 -11.96
CA LYS A 313 -14.74 0.70 -12.35
C LYS A 313 -15.75 -0.03 -11.46
N ASN A 314 -15.49 -1.28 -11.13
CA ASN A 314 -16.36 -2.07 -10.26
C ASN A 314 -16.39 -1.53 -8.82
N LEU A 315 -15.25 -1.06 -8.30
CA LEU A 315 -15.17 -0.55 -6.94
C LEU A 315 -15.63 0.89 -6.77
N ALA A 316 -15.46 1.72 -7.80
CA ALA A 316 -15.79 3.15 -7.76
C ALA A 316 -16.41 3.57 -9.11
N PRO A 317 -17.66 3.16 -9.39
CA PRO A 317 -18.31 3.40 -10.69
C PRO A 317 -18.64 4.87 -10.96
N GLY A 318 -18.54 5.75 -9.95
CA GLY A 318 -18.75 7.19 -10.11
C GLY A 318 -17.55 7.95 -10.65
N GLU A 319 -16.38 7.30 -10.77
CA GLU A 319 -15.15 7.92 -11.26
C GLU A 319 -14.94 7.61 -12.75
N ASN A 320 -14.42 8.58 -13.51
CA ASN A 320 -14.11 8.36 -14.92
C ASN A 320 -12.69 7.84 -15.11
N TRP A 321 -12.52 6.53 -14.94
CA TRP A 321 -11.23 5.86 -15.05
C TRP A 321 -10.67 5.78 -16.47
N ASP A 322 -11.46 6.00 -17.50
CA ASP A 322 -11.02 5.93 -18.91
C ASP A 322 -10.15 7.12 -19.32
N THR A 323 -10.30 8.25 -18.64
CA THR A 323 -9.52 9.48 -18.92
C THR A 323 -8.30 9.66 -18.03
N VAL A 324 -8.12 8.80 -17.02
CA VAL A 324 -7.00 8.88 -16.09
C VAL A 324 -5.73 8.37 -16.75
N ASN A 325 -4.69 9.20 -16.82
CA ASN A 325 -3.37 8.81 -17.34
C ASN A 325 -2.61 7.94 -16.30
N LEU A 326 -3.20 6.78 -15.98
CA LEU A 326 -2.78 5.92 -14.88
C LEU A 326 -1.46 5.18 -15.16
N PHE A 327 -1.21 4.80 -16.43
CA PHE A 327 -0.09 3.92 -16.83
C PHE A 327 1.01 4.65 -17.58
#